data_0cd6de5b8b704e911bb4f7f98cfb3be4
#
_entry.id   0cd6de5b8b704e911bb4f7f98cfb3be4
#
_cell.length_a   1.000
_cell.length_b   1.000
_cell.length_c   1.000
_cell.angle_alpha   90.00
_cell.angle_beta   90.00
_cell.angle_gamma   90.00
#
_symmetry.space_group_name_H-M   'P 1'
#
loop_
_entity.id
_entity.type
_entity.pdbx_description
1 polymer ?
#
loop_
_entity_poly.entity_id
_entity_poly.type
_entity_poly.pdbx_seq_one_letter_code
_entity_poly.pdbx_strand_id
1 'polypeptide(L)'
;MEEFKKNYKQLIDESLVTKNKEQFLKKCDEFTEEVIKKDILPEDVVDLHKTYIASLNLKTSQILDTLDVLEEVVKGFGYSYRDYQNLVDKMQFHDKEIDLASRLQQTMLKTDIPQFDSIQIGVISVAAQKVSGDYFNLIDHRDGTMSFAVADVIGKGIPAALAMSMIKFGMDSYGHSQLPSDGLKRLNRVVEKNVNQNMFVTMFYGLYEEMNHLLYCSSAGHEPGYIYRAETETFEEIEVRGRVLGVSQHTRYSQQEIPIYLDDLIIIFTDGVTEARNKKGEFIAKDTVLNLIRKYKHCLLYTSDAADDTPC
;
A
#
# COMPACT_ATOMS: atom_id res chain seq x y z
N MET A 1 26.82 30.43 3.93
CA MET A 1 27.69 30.87 5.07
C MET A 1 27.97 32.38 5.10
N GLU A 2 28.53 32.99 4.06
CA GLU A 2 28.88 34.46 4.08
C GLU A 2 27.61 35.34 4.16
N GLU A 3 26.57 35.02 3.42
CA GLU A 3 25.28 35.75 3.46
C GLU A 3 24.61 35.67 4.83
N PHE A 4 24.59 34.50 5.45
CA PHE A 4 24.08 34.27 6.81
C PHE A 4 24.81 35.18 7.80
N LYS A 5 26.14 35.19 7.79
CA LYS A 5 26.95 36.04 8.68
C LYS A 5 26.64 37.51 8.48
N LYS A 6 26.44 37.93 7.23
CA LYS A 6 26.11 39.33 6.90
C LYS A 6 24.72 39.69 7.44
N ASN A 7 23.70 38.84 7.21
CA ASN A 7 22.32 39.06 7.66
C ASN A 7 22.25 39.12 9.19
N TYR A 8 22.95 38.22 9.89
CA TYR A 8 22.99 38.24 11.34
C TYR A 8 23.66 39.47 11.93
N LYS A 9 24.80 39.91 11.37
CA LYS A 9 25.46 41.14 11.78
C LYS A 9 24.54 42.35 11.61
N GLN A 10 23.86 42.44 10.47
CA GLN A 10 22.92 43.51 10.20
C GLN A 10 21.76 43.49 11.23
N LEU A 11 21.28 42.32 11.62
CA LEU A 11 20.22 42.17 12.63
C LEU A 11 20.68 42.69 14.01
N ILE A 12 21.95 42.41 14.39
CA ILE A 12 22.55 42.95 15.61
C ILE A 12 22.68 44.48 15.55
N ASP A 13 23.24 44.99 14.43
CA ASP A 13 23.45 46.45 14.29
C ASP A 13 22.12 47.21 14.31
N GLU A 14 21.08 46.63 13.69
CA GLU A 14 19.73 47.20 13.76
C GLU A 14 19.15 47.18 15.18
N SER A 15 19.43 46.18 16.01
CA SER A 15 18.96 46.09 17.40
C SER A 15 19.48 47.23 18.25
N LEU A 16 20.69 47.70 17.98
CA LEU A 16 21.36 48.79 18.71
C LEU A 16 20.77 50.19 18.39
N VAL A 17 19.99 50.30 17.30
CA VAL A 17 19.45 51.59 16.80
C VAL A 17 17.92 51.64 16.86
N THR A 18 17.24 50.51 16.72
CA THR A 18 15.79 50.42 16.51
C THR A 18 15.02 50.50 17.83
N LYS A 19 14.01 51.39 17.91
CA LYS A 19 13.08 51.50 19.03
C LYS A 19 11.77 50.73 18.83
N ASN A 20 11.50 50.21 17.64
CA ASN A 20 10.28 49.48 17.33
C ASN A 20 10.47 47.97 17.56
N LYS A 21 10.08 47.51 18.75
CA LYS A 21 10.26 46.13 19.19
C LYS A 21 9.48 45.10 18.34
N GLU A 22 8.29 45.43 17.88
CA GLU A 22 7.41 44.51 17.12
C GLU A 22 7.96 44.21 15.72
N GLN A 23 8.42 45.24 15.02
CA GLN A 23 9.04 45.07 13.70
C GLN A 23 10.37 44.34 13.78
N PHE A 24 11.07 44.52 14.88
CA PHE A 24 12.34 43.83 15.12
C PHE A 24 12.14 42.34 15.40
N LEU A 25 11.18 41.95 16.23
CA LEU A 25 10.85 40.55 16.48
C LEU A 25 10.50 39.79 15.18
N LYS A 26 9.72 40.42 14.30
CA LYS A 26 9.39 39.83 13.02
C LYS A 26 10.64 39.55 12.15
N LYS A 27 11.63 40.41 12.19
CA LYS A 27 12.92 40.18 11.49
C LYS A 27 13.71 39.03 12.10
N CYS A 28 13.69 38.87 13.42
CA CYS A 28 14.29 37.73 14.10
C CYS A 28 13.65 36.42 13.67
N ASP A 29 12.31 36.39 13.57
CA ASP A 29 11.58 35.23 13.11
C ASP A 29 11.91 34.89 11.65
N GLU A 30 11.87 35.89 10.74
CA GLU A 30 12.23 35.72 9.33
C GLU A 30 13.68 35.21 9.17
N PHE A 31 14.61 35.74 9.95
CA PHE A 31 15.99 35.30 9.98
C PHE A 31 16.10 33.84 10.47
N THR A 32 15.40 33.49 11.55
CA THR A 32 15.44 32.13 12.11
C THR A 32 14.89 31.10 11.12
N GLU A 33 13.77 31.41 10.43
CA GLU A 33 13.26 30.55 9.38
C GLU A 33 14.26 30.33 8.22
N GLU A 34 14.95 31.38 7.81
CA GLU A 34 15.97 31.28 6.76
C GLU A 34 17.14 30.41 7.19
N VAL A 35 17.60 30.56 8.42
CA VAL A 35 18.73 29.83 9.01
C VAL A 35 18.39 28.34 9.14
N ILE A 36 17.19 28.00 9.60
CA ILE A 36 16.72 26.62 9.69
C ILE A 36 16.61 25.99 8.30
N LYS A 37 16.08 26.70 7.31
CA LYS A 37 15.99 26.20 5.90
C LYS A 37 17.35 25.92 5.27
N LYS A 38 18.40 26.56 5.78
CA LYS A 38 19.80 26.40 5.31
C LYS A 38 20.60 25.42 6.17
N ASP A 39 19.96 24.63 7.04
CA ASP A 39 20.58 23.67 7.94
C ASP A 39 21.69 24.25 8.83
N ILE A 40 21.58 25.54 9.22
CA ILE A 40 22.49 26.19 10.13
C ILE A 40 22.04 25.88 11.57
N LEU A 41 22.98 25.47 12.40
CA LEU A 41 22.70 25.04 13.75
C LEU A 41 22.64 26.22 14.76
N PRO A 42 21.90 26.09 15.87
CA PRO A 42 21.86 27.13 16.91
C PRO A 42 23.23 27.51 17.45
N GLU A 43 24.15 26.53 17.57
CA GLU A 43 25.54 26.76 17.99
C GLU A 43 26.32 27.65 17.04
N ASP A 44 26.09 27.55 15.72
CA ASP A 44 26.74 28.41 14.72
C ASP A 44 26.32 29.87 14.89
N VAL A 45 25.03 30.07 15.24
CA VAL A 45 24.50 31.42 15.55
C VAL A 45 25.13 31.97 16.82
N VAL A 46 25.25 31.17 17.86
CA VAL A 46 25.87 31.56 19.14
C VAL A 46 27.35 31.91 18.94
N ASP A 47 28.09 31.10 18.18
CA ASP A 47 29.51 31.36 17.94
C ASP A 47 29.76 32.60 17.06
N LEU A 48 28.88 32.83 16.07
CA LEU A 48 28.90 34.05 15.28
C LEU A 48 28.58 35.27 16.17
N HIS A 49 27.60 35.18 17.05
CA HIS A 49 27.24 36.23 17.97
C HIS A 49 28.40 36.60 18.86
N LYS A 50 29.02 35.65 19.55
CA LYS A 50 30.20 35.86 20.41
C LYS A 50 31.34 36.53 19.62
N THR A 51 31.65 36.02 18.44
CA THR A 51 32.74 36.53 17.61
C THR A 51 32.47 37.96 17.18
N TYR A 52 31.23 38.27 16.80
CA TYR A 52 30.87 39.60 16.33
C TYR A 52 30.88 40.62 17.47
N ILE A 53 30.25 40.29 18.60
CA ILE A 53 30.19 41.18 19.79
C ILE A 53 31.60 41.48 20.34
N ALA A 54 32.49 40.45 20.34
CA ALA A 54 33.88 40.66 20.74
C ALA A 54 34.67 41.63 19.83
N SER A 55 34.25 41.79 18.57
CA SER A 55 34.86 42.76 17.65
C SER A 55 34.37 44.19 17.79
N LEU A 56 33.27 44.40 18.57
CA LEU A 56 32.65 45.71 18.79
C LEU A 56 33.03 46.27 20.16
N ASN A 57 33.18 47.57 20.25
CA ASN A 57 33.46 48.27 21.54
C ASN A 57 32.15 48.78 22.16
N LEU A 58 31.32 47.82 22.73
CA LEU A 58 29.99 48.06 23.23
C LEU A 58 29.99 48.36 24.74
N LYS A 59 29.02 49.20 25.17
CA LYS A 59 28.70 49.39 26.60
C LYS A 59 27.89 48.20 27.09
N THR A 60 27.89 47.95 28.40
CA THR A 60 27.18 46.84 29.01
C THR A 60 25.68 46.82 28.63
N SER A 61 25.01 47.97 28.57
CA SER A 61 23.59 48.05 28.12
C SER A 61 23.40 47.59 26.68
N GLN A 62 24.32 47.96 25.80
CA GLN A 62 24.27 47.54 24.39
C GLN A 62 24.54 46.03 24.21
N ILE A 63 25.39 45.45 25.06
CA ILE A 63 25.63 44.01 25.06
C ILE A 63 24.31 43.28 25.46
N LEU A 64 23.56 43.79 26.45
CA LEU A 64 22.27 43.26 26.85
C LEU A 64 21.24 43.32 25.70
N ASP A 65 21.18 44.44 24.96
CA ASP A 65 20.30 44.60 23.80
C ASP A 65 20.63 43.53 22.70
N THR A 66 21.91 43.21 22.51
CA THR A 66 22.29 42.17 21.54
C THR A 66 21.98 40.74 22.03
N LEU A 67 22.01 40.50 23.34
CA LEU A 67 21.59 39.23 23.93
C LEU A 67 20.09 38.99 23.75
N ASP A 68 19.26 40.03 23.77
CA ASP A 68 17.83 39.93 23.45
C ASP A 68 17.62 39.41 22.02
N VAL A 69 18.46 39.82 21.07
CA VAL A 69 18.46 39.30 19.69
C VAL A 69 18.75 37.82 19.67
N LEU A 70 19.83 37.41 20.33
CA LEU A 70 20.23 36.02 20.41
C LEU A 70 19.13 35.16 21.05
N GLU A 71 18.52 35.66 22.14
CA GLU A 71 17.41 35.01 22.85
C GLU A 71 16.22 34.75 21.90
N GLU A 72 15.79 35.75 21.13
CA GLU A 72 14.67 35.62 20.21
C GLU A 72 14.98 34.63 19.09
N VAL A 73 16.17 34.67 18.49
CA VAL A 73 16.60 33.69 17.47
C VAL A 73 16.64 32.28 18.05
N VAL A 74 17.17 32.08 19.26
CA VAL A 74 17.21 30.77 19.92
C VAL A 74 15.80 30.28 20.28
N LYS A 75 14.89 31.17 20.68
CA LYS A 75 13.48 30.83 20.88
C LYS A 75 12.82 30.32 19.60
N GLY A 76 13.11 30.96 18.46
CA GLY A 76 12.63 30.51 17.14
C GLY A 76 13.07 29.08 16.81
N PHE A 77 14.33 28.72 17.06
CA PHE A 77 14.77 27.32 16.96
C PHE A 77 14.00 26.41 17.90
N GLY A 78 13.72 26.84 19.15
CA GLY A 78 12.95 26.08 20.11
C GLY A 78 11.49 25.85 19.66
N TYR A 79 10.86 26.80 18.98
CA TYR A 79 9.52 26.63 18.38
C TYR A 79 9.58 25.61 17.24
N SER A 80 10.49 25.77 16.31
CA SER A 80 10.64 24.84 15.17
C SER A 80 10.93 23.40 15.63
N TYR A 81 11.76 23.23 16.66
CA TYR A 81 12.03 21.92 17.24
C TYR A 81 10.77 21.29 17.85
N ARG A 82 9.94 22.06 18.57
CA ARG A 82 8.68 21.57 19.12
C ARG A 82 7.68 21.18 18.02
N ASP A 83 7.60 21.97 16.96
CA ASP A 83 6.74 21.65 15.81
C ASP A 83 7.19 20.37 15.11
N TYR A 84 8.49 20.19 14.95
CA TYR A 84 9.07 18.95 14.43
C TYR A 84 8.74 17.74 15.32
N GLN A 85 8.90 17.85 16.65
CA GLN A 85 8.54 16.78 17.57
C GLN A 85 7.05 16.43 17.50
N ASN A 86 6.18 17.45 17.47
CA ASN A 86 4.73 17.23 17.30
C ASN A 86 4.40 16.51 15.98
N LEU A 87 5.13 16.79 14.92
CA LEU A 87 4.96 16.12 13.62
C LEU A 87 5.43 14.67 13.69
N VAL A 88 6.57 14.41 14.30
CA VAL A 88 7.08 13.05 14.54
C VAL A 88 6.11 12.22 15.37
N ASP A 89 5.58 12.79 16.46
CA ASP A 89 4.62 12.10 17.32
C ASP A 89 3.33 11.75 16.54
N LYS A 90 2.81 12.69 15.73
CA LYS A 90 1.66 12.43 14.86
C LYS A 90 1.95 11.33 13.83
N MET A 91 3.12 11.36 13.20
CA MET A 91 3.50 10.31 12.24
C MET A 91 3.59 8.94 12.91
N GLN A 92 4.19 8.86 14.11
CA GLN A 92 4.27 7.61 14.87
C GLN A 92 2.89 7.10 15.29
N PHE A 93 1.97 8.00 15.66
CA PHE A 93 0.60 7.65 16.00
C PHE A 93 -0.12 7.05 14.78
N HIS A 94 -0.07 7.71 13.62
CA HIS A 94 -0.66 7.20 12.39
C HIS A 94 -0.05 5.86 11.94
N ASP A 95 1.25 5.69 12.13
CA ASP A 95 1.94 4.45 11.78
C ASP A 95 1.43 3.27 12.63
N LYS A 96 1.17 3.50 13.92
CA LYS A 96 0.56 2.52 14.83
C LYS A 96 -0.90 2.20 14.46
N GLU A 97 -1.67 3.19 14.03
CA GLU A 97 -3.05 2.96 13.55
C GLU A 97 -3.07 2.09 12.28
N ILE A 98 -2.15 2.33 11.35
CA ILE A 98 -2.01 1.51 10.14
C ILE A 98 -1.56 0.09 10.49
N ASP A 99 -0.65 -0.09 11.44
CA ASP A 99 -0.23 -1.41 11.92
C ASP A 99 -1.39 -2.19 12.55
N LEU A 100 -2.25 -1.51 13.31
CA LEU A 100 -3.44 -2.12 13.88
C LEU A 100 -4.44 -2.52 12.79
N ALA A 101 -4.69 -1.64 11.83
CA ALA A 101 -5.56 -1.92 10.69
C ALA A 101 -5.05 -3.12 9.87
N SER A 102 -3.74 -3.22 9.65
CA SER A 102 -3.10 -4.35 8.97
C SER A 102 -3.36 -5.68 9.68
N ARG A 103 -3.16 -5.73 11.00
CA ARG A 103 -3.42 -6.95 11.79
C ARG A 103 -4.89 -7.34 11.77
N LEU A 104 -5.79 -6.38 11.87
CA LEU A 104 -7.23 -6.63 11.75
C LEU A 104 -7.57 -7.16 10.38
N GLN A 105 -7.05 -6.57 9.31
CA GLN A 105 -7.26 -7.05 7.95
C GLN A 105 -6.77 -8.49 7.79
N GLN A 106 -5.54 -8.81 8.21
CA GLN A 106 -4.99 -10.16 8.15
C GLN A 106 -5.88 -11.18 8.88
N THR A 107 -6.44 -10.81 10.03
CA THR A 107 -7.37 -11.65 10.79
C THR A 107 -8.69 -11.84 10.02
N MET A 108 -9.24 -10.77 9.45
CA MET A 108 -10.50 -10.79 8.70
C MET A 108 -10.39 -11.54 7.37
N LEU A 109 -9.24 -11.40 6.68
CA LEU A 109 -8.98 -12.03 5.38
C LEU A 109 -8.40 -13.44 5.48
N LYS A 110 -8.17 -13.94 6.71
CA LYS A 110 -7.69 -15.30 6.88
C LYS A 110 -8.61 -16.27 6.16
N THR A 111 -8.01 -17.06 5.27
CA THR A 111 -8.69 -18.10 4.50
C THR A 111 -7.99 -19.41 4.78
N ASP A 112 -8.74 -20.40 5.23
CA ASP A 112 -8.22 -21.76 5.38
C ASP A 112 -8.22 -22.42 4.00
N ILE A 113 -7.10 -23.07 3.65
CA ILE A 113 -7.00 -23.80 2.39
C ILE A 113 -7.67 -25.16 2.56
N PRO A 114 -8.80 -25.40 1.86
CA PRO A 114 -9.49 -26.67 1.97
C PRO A 114 -8.64 -27.78 1.36
N GLN A 115 -8.77 -28.99 1.91
CA GLN A 115 -8.10 -30.18 1.40
C GLN A 115 -9.10 -31.04 0.63
N PHE A 116 -8.75 -31.38 -0.60
CA PHE A 116 -9.50 -32.28 -1.47
C PHE A 116 -8.60 -33.44 -1.87
N ASP A 117 -9.20 -34.62 -2.07
CA ASP A 117 -8.44 -35.79 -2.52
C ASP A 117 -8.01 -35.68 -4.00
N SER A 118 -8.78 -34.94 -4.79
CA SER A 118 -8.58 -34.79 -6.25
C SER A 118 -7.88 -33.51 -6.68
N ILE A 119 -7.70 -32.54 -5.77
CA ILE A 119 -7.11 -31.23 -6.10
C ILE A 119 -6.04 -30.85 -5.08
N GLN A 120 -4.93 -30.34 -5.58
CA GLN A 120 -3.90 -29.68 -4.77
C GLN A 120 -3.99 -28.17 -4.97
N ILE A 121 -3.93 -27.42 -3.87
CA ILE A 121 -4.09 -25.97 -3.89
C ILE A 121 -2.85 -25.31 -3.29
N GLY A 122 -2.23 -24.41 -4.03
CA GLY A 122 -1.15 -23.54 -3.55
C GLY A 122 -1.54 -22.09 -3.67
N VAL A 123 -1.26 -21.29 -2.63
CA VAL A 123 -1.53 -19.85 -2.61
C VAL A 123 -0.32 -19.12 -2.08
N ILE A 124 0.05 -18.03 -2.78
CA ILE A 124 1.07 -17.09 -2.32
C ILE A 124 0.44 -15.70 -2.34
N SER A 125 0.52 -15.00 -1.21
CA SER A 125 0.08 -13.61 -1.09
C SER A 125 1.16 -12.79 -0.39
N VAL A 126 1.71 -11.81 -1.10
CA VAL A 126 2.75 -10.92 -0.60
C VAL A 126 2.26 -9.48 -0.72
N ALA A 127 1.96 -8.87 0.41
CA ALA A 127 1.50 -7.49 0.43
C ALA A 127 2.65 -6.52 0.06
N ALA A 128 2.40 -5.61 -0.88
CA ALA A 128 3.35 -4.55 -1.24
C ALA A 128 3.49 -3.47 -0.15
N GLN A 129 2.49 -3.30 0.69
CA GLN A 129 2.44 -2.35 1.82
C GLN A 129 1.89 -3.04 3.06
N LYS A 130 1.84 -2.32 4.20
CA LYS A 130 1.28 -2.84 5.47
C LYS A 130 -0.17 -3.36 5.32
N VAL A 131 -0.92 -2.75 4.40
CA VAL A 131 -2.31 -3.13 4.08
C VAL A 131 -2.39 -3.44 2.59
N SER A 132 -2.98 -4.58 2.22
CA SER A 132 -3.10 -5.03 0.83
C SER A 132 -4.46 -4.72 0.23
N GLY A 133 -4.48 -4.36 -1.06
CA GLY A 133 -5.66 -4.33 -1.91
C GLY A 133 -6.01 -5.70 -2.50
N ASP A 134 -5.00 -6.57 -2.60
CA ASP A 134 -5.17 -7.93 -3.12
C ASP A 134 -5.89 -8.85 -2.12
N TYR A 135 -6.70 -9.72 -2.66
CA TYR A 135 -7.49 -10.68 -1.90
C TYR A 135 -7.65 -11.99 -2.64
N PHE A 136 -7.56 -13.09 -1.91
CA PHE A 136 -8.01 -14.39 -2.38
C PHE A 136 -8.97 -15.02 -1.37
N ASN A 137 -9.86 -15.88 -1.85
CA ASN A 137 -10.73 -16.70 -1.01
C ASN A 137 -10.92 -18.09 -1.61
N LEU A 138 -11.08 -19.06 -0.73
CA LEU A 138 -11.35 -20.46 -1.06
C LEU A 138 -12.48 -20.94 -0.14
N ILE A 139 -13.54 -21.49 -0.68
CA ILE A 139 -14.70 -21.96 0.08
C ILE A 139 -15.04 -23.38 -0.38
N ASP A 140 -14.88 -24.34 0.53
CA ASP A 140 -15.42 -25.69 0.38
C ASP A 140 -16.89 -25.67 0.77
N HIS A 141 -17.77 -25.99 -0.18
CA HIS A 141 -19.22 -26.05 0.06
C HIS A 141 -19.67 -27.39 0.63
N ARG A 142 -18.78 -28.35 0.78
CA ARG A 142 -19.06 -29.69 1.32
C ARG A 142 -20.10 -30.46 0.53
N ASP A 143 -20.33 -30.10 -0.70
CA ASP A 143 -21.22 -30.73 -1.67
C ASP A 143 -20.51 -31.26 -2.92
N GLY A 144 -19.17 -31.34 -2.86
CA GLY A 144 -18.31 -31.68 -3.98
C GLY A 144 -18.00 -30.47 -4.88
N THR A 145 -18.27 -29.25 -4.39
CA THR A 145 -17.92 -28.03 -5.11
C THR A 145 -17.02 -27.12 -4.25
N MET A 146 -16.13 -26.40 -4.91
CA MET A 146 -15.25 -25.41 -4.31
C MET A 146 -15.34 -24.10 -5.07
N SER A 147 -15.67 -23.03 -4.38
CA SER A 147 -15.54 -21.68 -4.92
C SER A 147 -14.18 -21.09 -4.58
N PHE A 148 -13.62 -20.34 -5.53
CA PHE A 148 -12.44 -19.56 -5.29
C PHE A 148 -12.55 -18.19 -5.97
N ALA A 149 -11.85 -17.23 -5.41
CA ALA A 149 -11.79 -15.88 -5.97
C ALA A 149 -10.41 -15.27 -5.76
N VAL A 150 -9.99 -14.49 -6.77
CA VAL A 150 -8.84 -13.59 -6.68
C VAL A 150 -9.35 -12.22 -7.08
N ALA A 151 -9.04 -11.21 -6.29
CA ALA A 151 -9.54 -9.86 -6.50
C ALA A 151 -8.48 -8.81 -6.13
N ASP A 152 -8.57 -7.65 -6.76
CA ASP A 152 -7.79 -6.49 -6.42
C ASP A 152 -8.68 -5.23 -6.36
N VAL A 153 -8.45 -4.40 -5.35
CA VAL A 153 -9.14 -3.12 -5.18
C VAL A 153 -8.29 -2.00 -5.75
N ILE A 154 -8.83 -1.29 -6.72
CA ILE A 154 -8.23 -0.02 -7.13
C ILE A 154 -8.45 1.00 -6.02
N GLY A 155 -7.37 1.21 -5.27
CA GLY A 155 -7.29 2.03 -4.08
C GLY A 155 -6.13 1.58 -3.20
N LYS A 156 -5.78 2.41 -2.22
CA LYS A 156 -4.67 2.11 -1.30
C LYS A 156 -5.08 2.35 0.15
N GLY A 157 -4.43 1.64 1.05
CA GLY A 157 -4.57 1.85 2.48
C GLY A 157 -5.89 1.33 3.07
N ILE A 158 -6.33 1.92 4.16
CA ILE A 158 -7.48 1.46 4.95
C ILE A 158 -8.79 1.32 4.15
N PRO A 159 -9.16 2.25 3.23
CA PRO A 159 -10.39 2.08 2.45
C PRO A 159 -10.39 0.82 1.57
N ALA A 160 -9.27 0.47 0.95
CA ALA A 160 -9.13 -0.75 0.15
C ALA A 160 -9.26 -2.00 1.03
N ALA A 161 -8.63 -2.00 2.21
CA ALA A 161 -8.74 -3.07 3.19
C ALA A 161 -10.18 -3.33 3.64
N LEU A 162 -10.93 -2.26 3.90
CA LEU A 162 -12.35 -2.36 4.29
C LEU A 162 -13.20 -2.92 3.14
N ALA A 163 -12.97 -2.48 1.91
CA ALA A 163 -13.69 -3.01 0.74
C ALA A 163 -13.45 -4.52 0.57
N MET A 164 -12.20 -4.99 0.76
CA MET A 164 -11.89 -6.43 0.72
C MET A 164 -12.56 -7.21 1.83
N SER A 165 -12.57 -6.67 3.05
CA SER A 165 -13.28 -7.32 4.17
C SER A 165 -14.78 -7.47 3.90
N MET A 166 -15.39 -6.47 3.25
CA MET A 166 -16.80 -6.55 2.84
C MET A 166 -17.03 -7.61 1.76
N ILE A 167 -16.14 -7.73 0.80
CA ILE A 167 -16.21 -8.76 -0.26
C ILE A 167 -16.09 -10.14 0.36
N LYS A 168 -15.09 -10.34 1.24
CA LYS A 168 -14.94 -11.63 1.95
C LYS A 168 -16.20 -12.00 2.73
N PHE A 169 -16.69 -11.08 3.54
CA PHE A 169 -17.93 -11.32 4.29
C PHE A 169 -19.11 -11.62 3.36
N GLY A 170 -19.20 -10.91 2.23
CA GLY A 170 -20.20 -11.16 1.19
C GLY A 170 -20.10 -12.58 0.62
N MET A 171 -18.88 -13.06 0.35
CA MET A 171 -18.65 -14.43 -0.14
C MET A 171 -18.95 -15.47 0.93
N ASP A 172 -18.44 -15.31 2.13
CA ASP A 172 -18.59 -16.28 3.23
C ASP A 172 -20.05 -16.40 3.72
N SER A 173 -20.87 -15.37 3.48
CA SER A 173 -22.30 -15.40 3.86
C SER A 173 -23.18 -16.27 2.96
N TYR A 174 -22.64 -16.78 1.85
CA TYR A 174 -23.36 -17.68 0.97
C TYR A 174 -23.20 -19.13 1.47
N GLY A 175 -24.24 -19.64 2.10
CA GLY A 175 -24.23 -20.98 2.71
C GLY A 175 -24.29 -22.17 1.73
N HIS A 176 -24.22 -21.96 0.42
CA HIS A 176 -24.25 -22.98 -0.63
C HIS A 176 -23.54 -22.50 -1.89
N SER A 177 -23.14 -23.44 -2.73
CA SER A 177 -22.47 -23.15 -4.00
C SER A 177 -23.33 -22.29 -4.92
N GLN A 178 -22.73 -21.34 -5.59
CA GLN A 178 -23.39 -20.46 -6.54
C GLN A 178 -22.54 -20.35 -7.80
N LEU A 179 -23.23 -20.24 -8.94
CA LEU A 179 -22.56 -19.96 -10.20
C LEU A 179 -21.80 -18.62 -10.12
N PRO A 180 -20.55 -18.56 -10.63
CA PRO A 180 -19.69 -17.39 -10.52
C PRO A 180 -20.34 -16.09 -11.03
N SER A 181 -21.09 -16.14 -12.11
CA SER A 181 -21.80 -14.99 -12.67
C SER A 181 -22.84 -14.40 -11.70
N ASP A 182 -23.57 -15.23 -10.95
CA ASP A 182 -24.52 -14.78 -9.94
C ASP A 182 -23.81 -14.29 -8.68
N GLY A 183 -22.72 -14.94 -8.29
CA GLY A 183 -21.84 -14.50 -7.22
C GLY A 183 -21.33 -13.07 -7.45
N LEU A 184 -20.74 -12.82 -8.62
CA LEU A 184 -20.26 -11.48 -9.01
C LEU A 184 -21.39 -10.44 -9.03
N LYS A 185 -22.56 -10.80 -9.54
CA LYS A 185 -23.72 -9.89 -9.56
C LYS A 185 -24.18 -9.48 -8.15
N ARG A 186 -24.10 -10.37 -7.18
CA ARG A 186 -24.43 -10.08 -5.77
C ARG A 186 -23.34 -9.24 -5.12
N LEU A 187 -22.08 -9.60 -5.31
CA LEU A 187 -20.93 -8.82 -4.80
C LEU A 187 -20.92 -7.41 -5.39
N ASN A 188 -21.23 -7.25 -6.68
CA ASN A 188 -21.35 -5.95 -7.31
C ASN A 188 -22.35 -5.03 -6.59
N ARG A 189 -23.50 -5.57 -6.16
CA ARG A 189 -24.49 -4.79 -5.40
C ARG A 189 -23.98 -4.38 -4.02
N VAL A 190 -23.16 -5.23 -3.38
CA VAL A 190 -22.55 -4.92 -2.09
C VAL A 190 -21.51 -3.82 -2.25
N VAL A 191 -20.61 -3.95 -3.23
CA VAL A 191 -19.57 -2.97 -3.49
C VAL A 191 -20.17 -1.62 -3.90
N GLU A 192 -21.09 -1.60 -4.84
CA GLU A 192 -21.71 -0.36 -5.36
C GLU A 192 -22.43 0.44 -4.24
N LYS A 193 -23.04 -0.24 -3.29
CA LYS A 193 -23.75 0.44 -2.19
C LYS A 193 -22.84 0.99 -1.10
N ASN A 194 -21.66 0.41 -0.92
CA ASN A 194 -20.86 0.62 0.28
C ASN A 194 -19.46 1.18 0.01
N VAL A 195 -19.04 1.23 -1.25
CA VAL A 195 -17.71 1.73 -1.64
C VAL A 195 -17.83 3.06 -2.34
N ASN A 196 -16.86 3.94 -2.13
CA ASN A 196 -16.84 5.27 -2.75
C ASN A 196 -16.79 5.19 -4.28
N GLN A 197 -17.42 6.16 -4.97
CA GLN A 197 -17.52 6.21 -6.43
C GLN A 197 -16.17 6.18 -7.19
N ASN A 198 -15.07 6.46 -6.51
CA ASN A 198 -13.72 6.43 -7.07
C ASN A 198 -12.97 5.12 -6.80
N MET A 199 -13.62 4.14 -6.19
CA MET A 199 -13.07 2.83 -5.89
C MET A 199 -13.86 1.78 -6.64
N PHE A 200 -13.17 0.85 -7.25
CA PHE A 200 -13.77 -0.33 -7.88
C PHE A 200 -12.87 -1.54 -7.66
N VAL A 201 -13.44 -2.71 -7.86
CA VAL A 201 -12.77 -3.96 -7.59
C VAL A 201 -12.76 -4.80 -8.86
N THR A 202 -11.58 -5.30 -9.20
CA THR A 202 -11.45 -6.37 -10.18
C THR A 202 -11.55 -7.71 -9.48
N MET A 203 -12.20 -8.71 -10.08
CA MET A 203 -12.34 -10.02 -9.47
C MET A 203 -12.46 -11.13 -10.52
N PHE A 204 -11.67 -12.15 -10.35
CA PHE A 204 -11.88 -13.45 -10.98
C PHE A 204 -12.58 -14.36 -9.97
N TYR A 205 -13.69 -14.99 -10.38
CA TYR A 205 -14.44 -15.91 -9.54
C TYR A 205 -14.62 -17.24 -10.26
N GLY A 206 -14.20 -18.32 -9.61
CA GLY A 206 -14.32 -19.69 -10.09
C GLY A 206 -15.15 -20.55 -9.14
N LEU A 207 -15.82 -21.54 -9.71
CA LEU A 207 -16.45 -22.66 -9.03
C LEU A 207 -15.98 -23.95 -9.70
N TYR A 208 -15.29 -24.80 -8.98
CA TYR A 208 -14.93 -26.12 -9.45
C TYR A 208 -15.91 -27.16 -8.92
N GLU A 209 -16.40 -28.00 -9.82
CA GLU A 209 -17.27 -29.13 -9.53
C GLU A 209 -16.47 -30.43 -9.70
N GLU A 210 -16.22 -31.14 -8.60
CA GLU A 210 -15.37 -32.32 -8.56
C GLU A 210 -15.97 -33.48 -9.36
N MET A 211 -17.26 -33.68 -9.25
CA MET A 211 -17.97 -34.84 -9.83
C MET A 211 -17.87 -34.90 -11.36
N ASN A 212 -17.93 -33.74 -12.02
CA ASN A 212 -17.91 -33.62 -13.47
C ASN A 212 -16.57 -33.06 -13.99
N HIS A 213 -15.64 -32.76 -13.09
CA HIS A 213 -14.37 -32.10 -13.42
C HIS A 213 -14.57 -30.81 -14.24
N LEU A 214 -15.54 -29.99 -13.85
CA LEU A 214 -15.89 -28.76 -14.54
C LEU A 214 -15.49 -27.54 -13.72
N LEU A 215 -14.85 -26.61 -14.38
CA LEU A 215 -14.60 -25.27 -13.88
C LEU A 215 -15.59 -24.30 -14.49
N TYR A 216 -16.43 -23.70 -13.67
CA TYR A 216 -17.20 -22.52 -14.03
C TYR A 216 -16.42 -21.28 -13.62
N CYS A 217 -16.28 -20.31 -14.50
CA CYS A 217 -15.58 -19.07 -14.18
C CYS A 217 -16.25 -17.83 -14.76
N SER A 218 -16.10 -16.73 -14.06
CA SER A 218 -16.60 -15.41 -14.44
C SER A 218 -15.61 -14.35 -13.96
N SER A 219 -15.54 -13.22 -14.67
CA SER A 219 -14.61 -12.14 -14.34
C SER A 219 -15.33 -10.80 -14.27
N ALA A 220 -14.92 -10.00 -13.32
CA ALA A 220 -15.29 -8.59 -13.18
C ALA A 220 -14.08 -7.70 -13.49
N GLY A 221 -13.59 -7.73 -14.73
CA GLY A 221 -12.49 -6.89 -15.19
C GLY A 221 -11.12 -7.25 -14.58
N HIS A 222 -10.98 -8.46 -14.08
CA HIS A 222 -9.71 -8.97 -13.55
C HIS A 222 -8.80 -9.49 -14.67
N GLU A 223 -7.49 -9.59 -14.36
CA GLU A 223 -6.53 -10.25 -15.22
C GLU A 223 -7.02 -11.66 -15.61
N PRO A 224 -6.74 -12.12 -16.85
CA PRO A 224 -7.16 -13.45 -17.27
C PRO A 224 -6.46 -14.54 -16.45
N GLY A 225 -7.20 -15.61 -16.16
CA GLY A 225 -6.62 -16.84 -15.63
C GLY A 225 -5.94 -17.65 -16.74
N TYR A 226 -5.16 -18.66 -16.36
CA TYR A 226 -4.50 -19.57 -17.28
C TYR A 226 -4.77 -21.01 -16.88
N ILE A 227 -4.88 -21.90 -17.88
CA ILE A 227 -4.85 -23.35 -17.70
C ILE A 227 -3.63 -23.87 -18.40
N TYR A 228 -2.74 -24.53 -17.67
CA TYR A 228 -1.73 -25.38 -18.27
C TYR A 228 -2.36 -26.74 -18.53
N ARG A 229 -2.42 -27.13 -19.81
CA ARG A 229 -2.90 -28.45 -20.22
C ARG A 229 -1.75 -29.45 -20.16
N ALA A 230 -1.90 -30.44 -19.28
CA ALA A 230 -0.84 -31.44 -19.08
C ALA A 230 -0.58 -32.29 -20.34
N GLU A 231 -1.62 -32.64 -21.07
CA GLU A 231 -1.54 -33.47 -22.28
C GLU A 231 -0.76 -32.80 -23.42
N THR A 232 -1.00 -31.50 -23.64
CA THR A 232 -0.38 -30.76 -24.77
C THR A 232 0.81 -29.93 -24.35
N GLU A 233 1.08 -29.82 -23.05
CA GLU A 233 2.10 -28.95 -22.44
C GLU A 233 1.98 -27.46 -22.84
N THR A 234 0.74 -26.99 -23.09
CA THR A 234 0.44 -25.63 -23.51
C THR A 234 -0.35 -24.88 -22.47
N PHE A 235 -0.27 -23.52 -22.51
CA PHE A 235 -1.13 -22.66 -21.73
C PHE A 235 -2.31 -22.18 -22.57
N GLU A 236 -3.50 -22.31 -22.02
CA GLU A 236 -4.72 -21.71 -22.51
C GLU A 236 -5.11 -20.54 -21.61
N GLU A 237 -5.47 -19.41 -22.21
CA GLU A 237 -5.94 -18.24 -21.46
C GLU A 237 -7.44 -18.32 -21.20
N ILE A 238 -7.85 -18.10 -19.95
CA ILE A 238 -9.25 -18.01 -19.54
C ILE A 238 -9.69 -16.56 -19.65
N GLU A 239 -10.14 -16.14 -20.81
CA GLU A 239 -10.61 -14.77 -21.04
C GLU A 239 -12.13 -14.71 -20.88
N VAL A 240 -12.61 -14.28 -19.69
CA VAL A 240 -14.01 -13.97 -19.43
C VAL A 240 -14.17 -12.48 -19.21
N ARG A 241 -14.85 -11.81 -20.13
CA ARG A 241 -15.02 -10.35 -20.07
C ARG A 241 -16.16 -9.98 -19.14
N GLY A 242 -15.90 -9.02 -18.26
CA GLY A 242 -16.86 -8.46 -17.34
C GLY A 242 -16.48 -7.06 -16.89
N ARG A 243 -17.46 -6.28 -16.47
CA ARG A 243 -17.24 -4.95 -15.94
C ARG A 243 -16.82 -5.06 -14.46
N VAL A 244 -15.86 -4.26 -14.01
CA VAL A 244 -15.41 -4.20 -12.62
C VAL A 244 -16.59 -4.00 -11.65
N LEU A 245 -16.45 -4.49 -10.42
CA LEU A 245 -17.46 -4.34 -9.37
C LEU A 245 -17.51 -2.88 -8.89
N GLY A 246 -18.71 -2.41 -8.56
CA GLY A 246 -18.93 -1.10 -7.95
C GLY A 246 -19.26 0.05 -8.93
N VAL A 247 -19.17 -0.17 -10.24
CA VAL A 247 -19.37 0.90 -11.23
C VAL A 247 -20.83 1.04 -11.69
N SER A 248 -21.60 -0.04 -11.68
CA SER A 248 -23.00 -0.01 -12.16
C SER A 248 -23.83 -1.10 -11.54
N GLN A 249 -25.04 -0.75 -11.04
CA GLN A 249 -25.99 -1.67 -10.40
C GLN A 249 -26.44 -2.82 -11.30
N HIS A 250 -26.61 -2.56 -12.59
CA HIS A 250 -27.24 -3.49 -13.54
C HIS A 250 -26.20 -4.18 -14.43
N THR A 251 -25.05 -4.53 -13.86
CA THR A 251 -24.01 -5.26 -14.59
C THR A 251 -24.42 -6.74 -14.72
N ARG A 252 -24.26 -7.27 -15.93
CA ARG A 252 -24.37 -8.70 -16.21
C ARG A 252 -22.97 -9.25 -16.38
N TYR A 253 -22.72 -10.41 -15.79
CA TYR A 253 -21.47 -11.13 -15.90
C TYR A 253 -21.67 -12.37 -16.77
N SER A 254 -20.80 -12.57 -17.74
CA SER A 254 -20.73 -13.79 -18.53
C SER A 254 -20.05 -14.89 -17.72
N GLN A 255 -20.35 -16.13 -18.06
CA GLN A 255 -19.74 -17.31 -17.45
C GLN A 255 -19.19 -18.21 -18.55
N GLN A 256 -18.08 -18.85 -18.25
CA GLN A 256 -17.47 -19.89 -19.09
C GLN A 256 -17.46 -21.21 -18.31
N GLU A 257 -17.65 -22.30 -19.02
CA GLU A 257 -17.54 -23.68 -18.51
C GLU A 257 -16.35 -24.32 -19.20
N ILE A 258 -15.44 -24.91 -18.42
CA ILE A 258 -14.18 -25.43 -18.89
C ILE A 258 -13.96 -26.81 -18.29
N PRO A 259 -13.84 -27.88 -19.08
CA PRO A 259 -13.45 -29.19 -18.58
C PRO A 259 -11.99 -29.15 -18.09
N ILE A 260 -11.75 -29.77 -16.95
CA ILE A 260 -10.42 -29.89 -16.32
C ILE A 260 -10.04 -31.36 -16.36
N TYR A 261 -8.84 -31.63 -16.85
CA TYR A 261 -8.31 -32.97 -16.98
C TYR A 261 -7.24 -33.27 -15.94
N LEU A 262 -6.86 -34.51 -15.82
CA LEU A 262 -5.83 -34.95 -14.88
C LEU A 262 -4.52 -34.20 -15.14
N ASP A 263 -3.88 -33.75 -14.07
CA ASP A 263 -2.65 -32.97 -14.06
C ASP A 263 -2.71 -31.59 -14.74
N ASP A 264 -3.90 -31.12 -15.14
CA ASP A 264 -4.09 -29.74 -15.56
C ASP A 264 -3.84 -28.80 -14.37
N LEU A 265 -3.26 -27.61 -14.63
CA LEU A 265 -2.98 -26.61 -13.62
C LEU A 265 -3.75 -25.32 -13.90
N ILE A 266 -4.59 -24.89 -12.98
CA ILE A 266 -5.29 -23.60 -13.04
C ILE A 266 -4.44 -22.56 -12.32
N ILE A 267 -4.15 -21.45 -12.99
CA ILE A 267 -3.30 -20.37 -12.48
C ILE A 267 -4.06 -19.06 -12.55
N ILE A 268 -4.13 -18.36 -11.43
CA ILE A 268 -4.73 -17.03 -11.34
C ILE A 268 -3.82 -16.15 -10.50
N PHE A 269 -3.59 -14.92 -10.94
CA PHE A 269 -2.76 -13.95 -10.23
C PHE A 269 -3.31 -12.54 -10.44
N THR A 270 -2.95 -11.64 -9.53
CA THR A 270 -3.20 -10.20 -9.64
C THR A 270 -2.11 -9.54 -10.50
N ASP A 271 -2.35 -8.29 -10.90
CA ASP A 271 -1.38 -7.47 -11.66
C ASP A 271 -0.05 -7.28 -10.91
N GLY A 272 -0.04 -7.45 -9.58
CA GLY A 272 1.19 -7.44 -8.79
C GLY A 272 2.26 -8.43 -9.27
N VAL A 273 1.86 -9.52 -9.95
CA VAL A 273 2.81 -10.48 -10.55
C VAL A 273 3.36 -9.94 -11.86
N THR A 274 2.52 -9.41 -12.74
CA THR A 274 2.91 -8.91 -14.07
C THR A 274 3.53 -7.52 -14.02
N GLU A 275 3.18 -6.71 -13.03
CA GLU A 275 3.76 -5.40 -12.75
C GLU A 275 5.02 -5.44 -11.88
N ALA A 276 5.39 -6.64 -11.37
CA ALA A 276 6.64 -6.82 -10.65
C ALA A 276 7.84 -6.42 -11.52
N ARG A 277 8.81 -5.75 -10.90
CA ARG A 277 9.99 -5.25 -11.61
C ARG A 277 11.22 -6.05 -11.23
N ASN A 278 12.02 -6.34 -12.25
CA ASN A 278 13.33 -6.96 -12.05
C ASN A 278 14.33 -5.95 -11.44
N LYS A 279 15.56 -6.40 -11.12
CA LYS A 279 16.63 -5.54 -10.56
C LYS A 279 17.02 -4.36 -11.47
N LYS A 280 16.63 -4.37 -12.75
CA LYS A 280 16.85 -3.29 -13.71
C LYS A 280 15.68 -2.32 -13.80
N GLY A 281 14.59 -2.57 -13.07
CA GLY A 281 13.37 -1.74 -13.10
C GLY A 281 12.41 -2.07 -14.25
N GLU A 282 12.64 -3.13 -15.01
CA GLU A 282 11.79 -3.57 -16.12
C GLU A 282 10.68 -4.49 -15.61
N PHE A 283 9.49 -4.41 -16.18
CA PHE A 283 8.38 -5.31 -15.85
C PHE A 283 8.72 -6.77 -16.20
N ILE A 284 8.24 -7.70 -15.39
CA ILE A 284 8.35 -9.13 -15.68
C ILE A 284 7.32 -9.48 -16.74
N ALA A 285 7.79 -9.89 -17.94
CA ALA A 285 6.89 -10.29 -19.01
C ALA A 285 6.06 -11.52 -18.59
N LYS A 286 4.77 -11.53 -18.97
CA LYS A 286 3.85 -12.65 -18.76
C LYS A 286 4.44 -14.00 -19.14
N ASP A 287 5.07 -14.08 -20.32
CA ASP A 287 5.70 -15.32 -20.81
C ASP A 287 6.82 -15.82 -19.87
N THR A 288 7.52 -14.92 -19.20
CA THR A 288 8.53 -15.29 -18.20
C THR A 288 7.88 -15.99 -17.01
N VAL A 289 6.75 -15.48 -16.53
CA VAL A 289 5.98 -16.07 -15.43
C VAL A 289 5.47 -17.46 -15.84
N LEU A 290 4.83 -17.58 -17.01
CA LEU A 290 4.31 -18.86 -17.51
C LEU A 290 5.42 -19.89 -17.73
N ASN A 291 6.58 -19.47 -18.22
CA ASN A 291 7.74 -20.36 -18.37
C ASN A 291 8.31 -20.83 -17.02
N LEU A 292 8.32 -19.99 -16.01
CA LEU A 292 8.69 -20.38 -14.64
C LEU A 292 7.70 -21.41 -14.09
N ILE A 293 6.40 -21.18 -14.25
CA ILE A 293 5.36 -22.12 -13.84
C ILE A 293 5.56 -23.48 -14.53
N ARG A 294 5.77 -23.49 -15.85
CA ARG A 294 6.05 -24.72 -16.61
C ARG A 294 7.26 -25.47 -16.05
N LYS A 295 8.34 -24.74 -15.74
CA LYS A 295 9.57 -25.33 -15.20
C LYS A 295 9.38 -25.95 -13.81
N TYR A 296 8.60 -25.30 -12.95
CA TYR A 296 8.44 -25.67 -11.56
C TYR A 296 7.06 -26.27 -11.22
N LYS A 297 6.29 -26.68 -12.24
CA LYS A 297 4.93 -27.20 -12.06
C LYS A 297 4.81 -28.35 -11.04
N HIS A 298 5.86 -29.14 -10.88
CA HIS A 298 5.91 -30.24 -9.91
C HIS A 298 6.28 -29.80 -8.50
N CYS A 299 6.87 -28.59 -8.35
CA CYS A 299 7.28 -28.02 -7.06
C CYS A 299 6.23 -27.07 -6.48
N LEU A 300 5.40 -26.45 -7.32
CA LEU A 300 4.45 -25.38 -6.93
C LEU A 300 3.43 -25.81 -5.88
N LEU A 301 3.12 -27.08 -5.81
CA LEU A 301 2.08 -27.62 -4.92
C LEU A 301 2.58 -27.91 -3.49
N TYR A 302 3.89 -27.88 -3.26
CA TYR A 302 4.51 -28.13 -1.94
C TYR A 302 5.02 -26.87 -1.23
N THR A 303 4.92 -25.69 -1.84
CA THR A 303 5.62 -24.48 -1.39
C THR A 303 4.85 -23.60 -0.42
N SER A 304 3.68 -24.00 0.09
CA SER A 304 3.04 -23.26 1.18
C SER A 304 3.86 -23.25 2.48
N ASP A 305 4.76 -24.22 2.66
CA ASP A 305 5.68 -24.32 3.82
C ASP A 305 7.16 -24.04 3.49
N ALA A 306 7.51 -23.83 2.22
CA ALA A 306 8.92 -23.72 1.79
C ALA A 306 9.39 -22.24 1.62
N ALA A 307 8.83 -21.32 2.37
CA ALA A 307 9.43 -19.99 2.52
C ALA A 307 10.74 -20.02 3.32
N ASP A 308 11.01 -21.16 4.01
CA ASP A 308 12.23 -21.38 4.80
C ASP A 308 12.95 -22.61 4.28
N ASP A 309 13.93 -22.55 3.48
CA ASP A 309 14.93 -23.56 3.10
C ASP A 309 14.66 -24.48 1.90
N THR A 310 15.48 -24.25 0.97
CA THR A 310 16.10 -25.03 -0.11
C THR A 310 15.56 -24.82 -1.53
N PRO A 311 16.48 -24.55 -2.48
CA PRO A 311 16.15 -24.55 -3.90
C PRO A 311 15.89 -25.99 -4.36
N CYS A 312 14.72 -26.20 -4.98
CA CYS A 312 14.49 -27.41 -5.77
C CYS A 312 15.46 -27.51 -6.96
#